data_6c088dd465b7767c8fbb2f581e7c8b7a
#
_entry.id   6c088dd465b7767c8fbb2f581e7c8b7a
#
_cell.length_a   1.000
_cell.length_b   1.000
_cell.length_c   1.000
_cell.angle_alpha   90.00
_cell.angle_beta   90.00
_cell.angle_gamma   90.00
#
_symmetry.space_group_name_H-M   'P 1'
#
loop_
_entity.id
_entity.type
_entity.pdbx_description
1 polymer ?
#
loop_
_entity_poly.entity_id
_entity_poly.type
_entity_poly.pdbx_seq_one_letter_code
_entity_poly.pdbx_strand_id
1 'polypeptide(L)'
;KVRQRCDEVGAIMILDEIQPGFGRTGKLFGFQNYDVIPDVVVMGKGMGGGMPVGAFTASEKMMDLLSHDPKLGHITTFGGHPVIAAACLATLQEVTETNLMQEALEKEQLFRSLLVHPLIKEIRGRGLMLAAMTETPEITNEVVLRCHKRGLILFWLLFEGCAVRIT
;
A
#
# COMPACT_ATOMS: atom_id res chain seq x y z
N LYS A 1 -13.68 14.84 0.02
CA LYS A 1 -13.44 15.93 -0.97
C LYS A 1 -13.09 15.38 -2.36
N VAL A 2 -12.04 14.52 -2.52
CA VAL A 2 -11.65 13.98 -3.84
C VAL A 2 -12.79 13.14 -4.44
N ARG A 3 -13.37 12.18 -3.70
CA ARG A 3 -14.51 11.37 -4.16
C ARG A 3 -15.69 12.26 -4.62
N GLN A 4 -16.06 13.22 -3.79
CA GLN A 4 -17.13 14.16 -4.13
C GLN A 4 -16.83 14.92 -5.43
N ARG A 5 -15.58 15.37 -5.63
CA ARG A 5 -15.21 16.07 -6.85
C ARG A 5 -15.24 15.16 -8.07
N CYS A 6 -14.83 13.91 -7.93
CA CYS A 6 -14.96 12.92 -9.01
C CYS A 6 -16.43 12.74 -9.42
N ASP A 7 -17.32 12.62 -8.43
CA ASP A 7 -18.77 12.48 -8.69
C ASP A 7 -19.35 13.71 -9.43
N GLU A 8 -18.97 14.92 -8.99
CA GLU A 8 -19.44 16.18 -9.60
C GLU A 8 -19.02 16.33 -11.06
N VAL A 9 -17.86 15.84 -11.45
CA VAL A 9 -17.31 16.00 -12.81
C VAL A 9 -17.39 14.74 -13.66
N GLY A 10 -17.94 13.64 -13.13
CA GLY A 10 -18.02 12.35 -13.80
C GLY A 10 -16.67 11.66 -14.02
N ALA A 11 -15.69 11.93 -13.18
CA ALA A 11 -14.37 11.31 -13.25
C ALA A 11 -14.34 9.97 -12.50
N ILE A 12 -13.65 8.98 -13.05
CA ILE A 12 -13.41 7.69 -12.40
C ILE A 12 -12.34 7.87 -11.32
N MET A 13 -12.62 7.43 -10.11
CA MET A 13 -11.67 7.41 -9.00
C MET A 13 -10.98 6.05 -8.92
N ILE A 14 -9.70 6.01 -9.25
CA ILE A 14 -8.86 4.82 -9.14
C ILE A 14 -7.97 4.96 -7.91
N LEU A 15 -8.02 3.99 -6.99
CA LEU A 15 -7.12 3.95 -5.84
C LEU A 15 -6.07 2.85 -6.00
N ASP A 16 -4.81 3.26 -5.88
CA ASP A 16 -3.66 2.38 -5.83
C ASP A 16 -3.49 1.83 -4.41
N GLU A 17 -3.95 0.59 -4.22
CA GLU A 17 -3.83 -0.16 -2.97
C GLU A 17 -2.67 -1.18 -2.99
N ILE A 18 -1.75 -1.04 -3.95
CA ILE A 18 -0.59 -1.95 -4.09
C ILE A 18 0.29 -1.95 -2.84
N GLN A 19 0.44 -0.82 -2.18
CA GLN A 19 1.22 -0.70 -0.94
C GLN A 19 0.34 -0.59 0.31
N PRO A 20 -0.72 0.22 0.37
CA PRO A 20 -1.54 0.36 1.58
C PRO A 20 -2.48 -0.83 1.85
N GLY A 21 -2.77 -1.65 0.84
CA GLY A 21 -3.66 -2.80 0.96
C GLY A 21 -3.08 -3.97 1.77
N PHE A 22 -3.90 -4.97 1.97
CA PHE A 22 -3.59 -6.23 2.68
C PHE A 22 -3.07 -6.02 4.10
N GLY A 23 -3.80 -5.22 4.88
CA GLY A 23 -3.56 -5.07 6.32
C GLY A 23 -2.58 -3.96 6.71
N ARG A 24 -1.81 -3.40 5.76
CA ARG A 24 -0.71 -2.46 6.01
C ARG A 24 -1.11 -1.26 6.87
N THR A 25 -2.30 -0.73 6.71
CA THR A 25 -2.81 0.45 7.43
C THR A 25 -3.76 0.13 8.58
N GLY A 26 -3.83 -1.13 9.01
CA GLY A 26 -4.74 -1.60 10.04
C GLY A 26 -6.16 -1.89 9.56
N LYS A 27 -6.40 -1.84 8.26
CA LYS A 27 -7.59 -2.29 7.55
C LYS A 27 -7.17 -3.12 6.35
N LEU A 28 -8.06 -3.96 5.80
CA LEU A 28 -7.74 -4.77 4.63
C LEU A 28 -7.28 -3.88 3.47
N PHE A 29 -7.96 -2.76 3.24
CA PHE A 29 -7.55 -1.73 2.27
C PHE A 29 -7.42 -0.36 2.94
N GLY A 30 -6.46 0.43 2.49
CA GLY A 30 -6.18 1.76 3.03
C GLY A 30 -7.36 2.71 2.91
N PHE A 31 -8.13 2.66 1.82
CA PHE A 31 -9.30 3.51 1.62
C PHE A 31 -10.40 3.33 2.67
N GLN A 32 -10.49 2.16 3.30
CA GLN A 32 -11.46 1.90 4.36
C GLN A 32 -11.25 2.77 5.62
N ASN A 33 -10.08 3.39 5.77
CA ASN A 33 -9.81 4.34 6.85
C ASN A 33 -10.49 5.71 6.63
N TYR A 34 -11.06 5.95 5.45
CA TYR A 34 -11.60 7.25 5.05
C TYR A 34 -13.07 7.21 4.66
N ASP A 35 -13.73 6.06 4.83
CA ASP A 35 -15.13 5.82 4.42
C ASP A 35 -15.40 6.22 2.96
N VAL A 36 -14.45 5.91 2.08
CA VAL A 36 -14.52 6.21 0.65
C VAL A 36 -14.59 4.90 -0.12
N ILE A 37 -15.46 4.84 -1.12
CA ILE A 37 -15.52 3.73 -2.07
C ILE A 37 -15.03 4.24 -3.44
N PRO A 38 -13.89 3.73 -3.95
CA PRO A 38 -13.42 4.07 -5.29
C PRO A 38 -14.19 3.33 -6.38
N ASP A 39 -14.07 3.79 -7.62
CA ASP A 39 -14.63 3.10 -8.78
C ASP A 39 -13.75 1.90 -9.20
N VAL A 40 -12.43 2.03 -9.01
CA VAL A 40 -11.44 0.99 -9.32
C VAL A 40 -10.44 0.89 -8.18
N VAL A 41 -10.11 -0.35 -7.78
CA VAL A 41 -9.04 -0.66 -6.83
C VAL A 41 -7.93 -1.41 -7.56
N VAL A 42 -6.69 -0.94 -7.45
CA VAL A 42 -5.51 -1.62 -7.98
C VAL A 42 -4.74 -2.28 -6.83
N MET A 43 -4.37 -3.55 -7.00
CA MET A 43 -3.78 -4.40 -5.97
C MET A 43 -2.53 -5.10 -6.47
N GLY A 44 -1.64 -5.46 -5.54
CA GLY A 44 -0.39 -6.18 -5.86
C GLY A 44 0.46 -6.41 -4.61
N LYS A 45 1.75 -6.57 -4.80
CA LYS A 45 2.74 -6.76 -3.71
C LYS A 45 2.27 -7.75 -2.63
N GLY A 46 1.86 -7.24 -1.47
CA GLY A 46 1.40 -8.03 -0.33
C GLY A 46 0.32 -9.06 -0.68
N MET A 47 -0.54 -8.76 -1.66
CA MET A 47 -1.57 -9.68 -2.15
C MET A 47 -1.01 -11.06 -2.53
N GLY A 48 0.19 -11.10 -3.10
CA GLY A 48 0.79 -12.33 -3.63
C GLY A 48 1.49 -13.21 -2.62
N GLY A 49 1.67 -12.77 -1.37
CA GLY A 49 2.40 -13.56 -0.35
C GLY A 49 3.81 -13.95 -0.77
N GLY A 50 4.50 -13.07 -1.51
CA GLY A 50 5.83 -13.31 -2.09
C GLY A 50 5.81 -13.70 -3.57
N MET A 51 4.66 -14.05 -4.13
CA MET A 51 4.54 -14.33 -5.57
C MET A 51 4.29 -13.04 -6.37
N PRO A 52 4.82 -12.92 -7.61
CA PRO A 52 4.59 -11.75 -8.46
C PRO A 52 3.15 -11.73 -8.97
N VAL A 53 2.39 -10.72 -8.57
CA VAL A 53 0.99 -10.57 -8.95
C VAL A 53 0.59 -9.11 -8.99
N GLY A 54 -0.32 -8.79 -9.88
CA GLY A 54 -1.08 -7.56 -9.92
C GLY A 54 -2.54 -7.88 -10.27
N ALA A 55 -3.44 -7.09 -9.73
CA ALA A 55 -4.86 -7.17 -10.04
C ALA A 55 -5.49 -5.78 -9.96
N PHE A 56 -6.60 -5.62 -10.63
CA PHE A 56 -7.51 -4.51 -10.39
C PHE A 56 -8.95 -5.04 -10.39
N THR A 57 -9.82 -4.33 -9.71
CA THR A 57 -11.24 -4.65 -9.66
C THR A 57 -12.07 -3.38 -9.79
N ALA A 58 -13.22 -3.52 -10.42
CA ALA A 58 -14.21 -2.46 -10.60
C ALA A 58 -15.61 -3.07 -10.62
N SER A 59 -16.64 -2.27 -10.89
CA SER A 59 -17.98 -2.80 -11.12
C SER A 59 -18.03 -3.71 -12.34
N GLU A 60 -18.94 -4.69 -12.34
CA GLU A 60 -19.18 -5.61 -13.47
C GLU A 60 -19.32 -4.85 -14.79
N LYS A 61 -20.13 -3.79 -14.79
CA LYS A 61 -20.35 -2.93 -15.96
C LYS A 61 -19.04 -2.34 -16.53
N MET A 62 -18.10 -1.97 -15.68
CA MET A 62 -16.80 -1.43 -16.12
C MET A 62 -15.89 -2.56 -16.61
N MET A 63 -15.87 -3.70 -15.90
CA MET A 63 -15.04 -4.83 -16.28
C MET A 63 -15.50 -5.45 -17.60
N ASP A 64 -16.78 -5.45 -17.87
CA ASP A 64 -17.35 -5.99 -19.11
C ASP A 64 -16.87 -5.25 -20.36
N LEU A 65 -16.54 -3.97 -20.27
CA LEU A 65 -15.94 -3.21 -21.37
C LEU A 65 -14.61 -3.79 -21.86
N LEU A 66 -13.91 -4.56 -21.02
CA LEU A 66 -12.64 -5.22 -21.38
C LEU A 66 -12.84 -6.57 -22.08
N SER A 67 -14.08 -7.06 -22.13
CA SER A 67 -14.41 -8.41 -22.63
C SER A 67 -14.77 -8.42 -24.12
N HIS A 68 -15.09 -7.28 -24.72
CA HIS A 68 -15.73 -7.24 -26.03
C HIS A 68 -14.85 -6.65 -27.11
N ASP A 69 -14.66 -5.41 -27.28
CA ASP A 69 -13.99 -4.81 -28.43
C ASP A 69 -12.66 -4.11 -28.05
N PRO A 70 -11.51 -4.77 -28.23
CA PRO A 70 -11.30 -6.11 -28.82
C PRO A 70 -11.63 -7.26 -27.87
N LYS A 71 -11.97 -8.44 -28.38
CA LYS A 71 -12.07 -9.68 -27.59
C LYS A 71 -10.75 -9.92 -26.86
N LEU A 72 -10.81 -10.31 -25.58
CA LEU A 72 -9.65 -10.48 -24.71
C LEU A 72 -8.82 -9.20 -24.57
N GLY A 73 -9.48 -8.04 -24.48
CA GLY A 73 -8.83 -6.74 -24.39
C GLY A 73 -7.93 -6.56 -23.15
N HIS A 74 -8.06 -7.43 -22.16
CA HIS A 74 -7.19 -7.50 -20.99
C HIS A 74 -6.72 -8.94 -20.75
N ILE A 75 -5.59 -9.30 -21.34
CA ILE A 75 -4.97 -10.63 -21.21
C ILE A 75 -3.49 -10.49 -20.84
N THR A 76 -3.02 -11.35 -19.96
CA THR A 76 -1.61 -11.47 -19.62
C THR A 76 -1.17 -12.93 -19.64
N THR A 77 0.09 -13.19 -19.94
CA THR A 77 0.63 -14.57 -20.08
C THR A 77 0.44 -15.38 -18.79
N PHE A 78 0.58 -14.78 -17.63
CA PHE A 78 0.50 -15.44 -16.33
C PHE A 78 -0.75 -15.05 -15.51
N GLY A 79 -1.70 -14.35 -16.12
CA GLY A 79 -2.97 -13.98 -15.47
C GLY A 79 -3.74 -15.22 -15.06
N GLY A 80 -4.18 -15.26 -13.80
CA GLY A 80 -4.91 -16.40 -13.24
C GLY A 80 -4.08 -17.66 -13.01
N HIS A 81 -2.76 -17.57 -12.97
CA HIS A 81 -1.88 -18.71 -12.71
C HIS A 81 -2.25 -19.40 -11.38
N PRO A 82 -2.53 -20.73 -11.35
CA PRO A 82 -3.13 -21.38 -10.19
C PRO A 82 -2.25 -21.34 -8.92
N VAL A 83 -0.94 -21.42 -9.05
CA VAL A 83 -0.02 -21.30 -7.90
C VAL A 83 -0.07 -19.88 -7.30
N ILE A 84 -0.11 -18.86 -8.16
CA ILE A 84 -0.21 -17.46 -7.73
C ILE A 84 -1.58 -17.22 -7.08
N ALA A 85 -2.65 -17.73 -7.66
CA ALA A 85 -4.00 -17.62 -7.10
C ALA A 85 -4.11 -18.30 -5.71
N ALA A 86 -3.50 -19.46 -5.54
CA ALA A 86 -3.44 -20.16 -4.25
C ALA A 86 -2.64 -19.34 -3.20
N ALA A 87 -1.52 -18.73 -3.60
CA ALA A 87 -0.75 -17.84 -2.72
C ALA A 87 -1.54 -16.60 -2.31
N CYS A 88 -2.27 -15.98 -3.25
CA CYS A 88 -3.15 -14.83 -2.96
C CYS A 88 -4.27 -15.22 -1.97
N LEU A 89 -4.89 -16.39 -2.17
CA LEU A 89 -5.94 -16.88 -1.26
C LEU A 89 -5.37 -17.10 0.15
N ALA A 90 -4.24 -17.78 0.27
CA ALA A 90 -3.60 -18.03 1.57
C ALA A 90 -3.23 -16.71 2.26
N THR A 91 -2.70 -15.74 1.52
CA THR A 91 -2.39 -14.41 2.06
C THR A 91 -3.65 -13.69 2.55
N LEU A 92 -4.72 -13.73 1.77
CA LEU A 92 -5.99 -13.11 2.15
C LEU A 92 -6.54 -13.73 3.44
N GLN A 93 -6.54 -15.05 3.52
CA GLN A 93 -6.97 -15.78 4.72
C GLN A 93 -6.13 -15.41 5.93
N GLU A 94 -4.80 -15.43 5.81
CA GLU A 94 -3.89 -15.06 6.90
C GLU A 94 -4.17 -13.64 7.40
N VAL A 95 -4.34 -12.67 6.50
CA VAL A 95 -4.60 -11.27 6.89
C VAL A 95 -6.00 -11.09 7.51
N THR A 96 -7.01 -11.84 7.06
CA THR A 96 -8.41 -11.64 7.52
C THR A 96 -8.79 -12.51 8.72
N GLU A 97 -8.13 -13.65 8.91
CA GLU A 97 -8.45 -14.62 9.95
C GLU A 97 -7.54 -14.50 11.19
N THR A 98 -6.51 -13.64 11.11
CA THR A 98 -5.57 -13.39 12.21
C THR A 98 -5.61 -11.94 12.71
N ASN A 99 -4.77 -11.63 13.71
CA ASN A 99 -4.68 -10.30 14.30
C ASN A 99 -3.71 -9.35 13.57
N LEU A 100 -3.20 -9.69 12.39
CA LEU A 100 -2.17 -8.92 11.69
C LEU A 100 -2.54 -7.45 11.46
N MET A 101 -3.81 -7.16 11.15
CA MET A 101 -4.27 -5.78 10.98
C MET A 101 -4.23 -4.99 12.29
N GLN A 102 -4.59 -5.62 13.40
CA GLN A 102 -4.51 -4.99 14.72
C GLN A 102 -3.05 -4.83 15.15
N GLU A 103 -2.20 -5.81 14.93
CA GLU A 103 -0.77 -5.74 15.21
C GLU A 103 -0.08 -4.61 14.42
N ALA A 104 -0.53 -4.32 13.20
CA ALA A 104 0.01 -3.21 12.42
C ALA A 104 -0.21 -1.86 13.13
N LEU A 105 -1.36 -1.67 13.80
CA LEU A 105 -1.65 -0.47 14.59
C LEU A 105 -0.84 -0.43 15.89
N GLU A 106 -0.66 -1.56 16.54
CA GLU A 106 0.15 -1.67 17.76
C GLU A 106 1.62 -1.36 17.45
N LYS A 107 2.15 -1.90 16.36
CA LYS A 107 3.50 -1.62 15.87
C LYS A 107 3.67 -0.14 15.48
N GLU A 108 2.65 0.50 14.91
CA GLU A 108 2.66 1.96 14.69
C GLU A 108 2.90 2.71 16.00
N GLN A 109 2.16 2.38 17.06
CA GLN A 109 2.32 3.04 18.35
C GLN A 109 3.72 2.80 18.93
N LEU A 110 4.25 1.60 18.78
CA LEU A 110 5.61 1.27 19.21
C LEU A 110 6.64 2.13 18.44
N PHE A 111 6.55 2.23 17.12
CA PHE A 111 7.43 3.10 16.32
C PHE A 111 7.35 4.55 16.79
N ARG A 112 6.15 5.09 16.98
CA ARG A 112 5.96 6.47 17.44
C ARG A 112 6.55 6.72 18.82
N SER A 113 6.49 5.73 19.71
CA SER A 113 7.04 5.84 21.08
C SER A 113 8.57 5.74 21.12
N LEU A 114 9.18 4.95 20.22
CA LEU A 114 10.62 4.70 20.22
C LEU A 114 11.42 5.66 19.33
N LEU A 115 10.84 6.13 18.22
CA LEU A 115 11.51 7.02 17.28
C LEU A 115 11.42 8.49 17.74
N VAL A 116 11.92 8.77 18.94
CA VAL A 116 11.99 10.12 19.49
C VAL A 116 13.43 10.62 19.42
N HIS A 117 13.70 11.54 18.50
CA HIS A 117 15.03 12.11 18.31
C HIS A 117 14.93 13.53 17.73
N PRO A 118 15.79 14.49 18.10
CA PRO A 118 15.73 15.87 17.56
C PRO A 118 15.79 15.99 16.03
N LEU A 119 16.40 15.04 15.35
CA LEU A 119 16.43 15.00 13.88
C LEU A 119 15.13 14.51 13.24
N ILE A 120 14.23 13.88 14.01
CA ILE A 120 12.92 13.45 13.54
C ILE A 120 11.91 14.52 13.92
N LYS A 121 11.38 15.22 12.94
CA LYS A 121 10.43 16.32 13.16
C LYS A 121 9.01 15.82 13.44
N GLU A 122 8.61 14.77 12.72
CA GLU A 122 7.31 14.09 12.89
C GLU A 122 7.36 12.68 12.28
N ILE A 123 6.40 11.85 12.64
CA ILE A 123 6.15 10.57 11.97
C ILE A 123 4.78 10.67 11.32
N ARG A 124 4.75 10.63 9.99
CA ARG A 124 3.55 10.61 9.15
C ARG A 124 3.15 9.19 8.80
N GLY A 125 1.88 8.99 8.51
CA GLY A 125 1.34 7.72 8.03
C GLY A 125 0.44 7.02 9.02
N ARG A 126 0.10 5.76 8.73
CA ARG A 126 -0.80 4.91 9.52
C ARG A 126 -0.40 3.44 9.41
N GLY A 127 -0.54 2.71 10.51
CA GLY A 127 -0.15 1.31 10.61
C GLY A 127 1.34 1.12 10.33
N LEU A 128 1.68 0.21 9.46
CA LEU A 128 3.05 0.00 8.97
C LEU A 128 3.30 0.63 7.60
N MET A 129 2.71 1.79 7.35
CA MET A 129 3.00 2.66 6.22
C MET A 129 3.38 4.04 6.77
N LEU A 130 4.60 4.14 7.30
CA LEU A 130 5.08 5.32 8.02
C LEU A 130 6.24 5.99 7.29
N ALA A 131 6.40 7.27 7.57
CA ALA A 131 7.54 8.08 7.16
C ALA A 131 8.05 8.88 8.35
N ALA A 132 9.32 8.68 8.73
CA ALA A 132 10.00 9.54 9.69
C ALA A 132 10.56 10.75 8.96
N MET A 133 10.04 11.93 9.25
CA MET A 133 10.39 13.18 8.59
C MET A 133 11.61 13.81 9.24
N THR A 134 12.61 14.14 8.43
CA THR A 134 13.79 14.91 8.84
C THR A 134 13.70 16.34 8.33
N GLU A 135 14.68 17.17 8.69
CA GLU A 135 14.70 18.58 8.29
C GLU A 135 15.20 18.78 6.85
N THR A 136 16.15 17.96 6.41
CA THR A 136 16.75 18.07 5.06
C THR A 136 16.98 16.70 4.43
N PRO A 137 17.05 16.64 3.09
CA PRO A 137 17.37 15.40 2.37
C PRO A 137 18.75 14.83 2.72
N GLU A 138 19.72 15.68 3.05
CA GLU A 138 21.07 15.27 3.45
C GLU A 138 21.04 14.49 4.77
N ILE A 139 20.25 14.93 5.74
CA ILE A 139 20.03 14.22 7.01
C ILE A 139 19.38 12.87 6.74
N THR A 140 18.35 12.82 5.91
CA THR A 140 17.70 11.57 5.51
C THR A 140 18.70 10.60 4.90
N ASN A 141 19.51 11.08 3.94
CA ASN A 141 20.52 10.27 3.27
C ASN A 141 21.55 9.71 4.26
N GLU A 142 22.05 10.54 5.15
CA GLU A 142 23.02 10.13 6.18
C GLU A 142 22.42 9.07 7.12
N VAL A 143 21.17 9.23 7.55
CA VAL A 143 20.45 8.25 8.39
C VAL A 143 20.35 6.91 7.68
N VAL A 144 19.88 6.89 6.43
CA VAL A 144 19.72 5.64 5.66
C VAL A 144 21.06 4.93 5.47
N LEU A 145 22.12 5.67 5.09
CA LEU A 145 23.45 5.10 4.85
C LEU A 145 24.11 4.58 6.15
N ARG A 146 23.94 5.29 7.27
CA ARG A 146 24.46 4.83 8.57
C ARG A 146 23.71 3.61 9.10
N CYS A 147 22.42 3.56 8.90
CA CYS A 147 21.60 2.38 9.24
C CYS A 147 22.05 1.16 8.44
N HIS A 148 22.27 1.33 7.14
CA HIS A 148 22.77 0.26 6.27
C HIS A 148 24.11 -0.31 6.77
N LYS A 149 25.08 0.56 7.14
CA LYS A 149 26.36 0.14 7.73
C LYS A 149 26.21 -0.62 9.05
N ARG A 150 25.06 -0.52 9.73
CA ARG A 150 24.76 -1.22 10.99
C ARG A 150 23.83 -2.44 10.80
N GLY A 151 23.60 -2.84 9.56
CA GLY A 151 22.77 -4.01 9.23
C GLY A 151 21.26 -3.72 9.18
N LEU A 152 20.84 -2.46 9.26
CA LEU A 152 19.45 -2.06 9.13
C LEU A 152 19.19 -1.44 7.75
N ILE A 153 18.37 -2.12 6.93
CA ILE A 153 18.01 -1.64 5.59
C ILE A 153 16.79 -0.73 5.69
N LEU A 154 17.00 0.54 5.42
CA LEU A 154 15.95 1.56 5.29
C LEU A 154 15.92 2.08 3.85
N PHE A 155 14.82 2.75 3.49
CA PHE A 155 14.65 3.34 2.17
C PHE A 155 14.27 4.81 2.24
N TRP A 156 14.72 5.56 1.24
CA TRP A 156 14.23 6.90 0.93
C TRP A 156 12.77 6.82 0.44
N LEU A 157 12.02 7.87 0.66
CA LEU A 157 10.73 8.04 -0.01
C LEU A 157 10.95 8.74 -1.36
N LEU A 158 10.43 8.15 -2.45
CA LEU A 158 10.79 8.54 -3.84
C LEU A 158 10.52 10.01 -4.18
N PHE A 159 9.44 10.59 -3.63
CA PHE A 159 8.98 11.93 -3.95
C PHE A 159 9.08 12.90 -2.76
N GLU A 160 9.67 12.46 -1.67
CA GLU A 160 9.88 13.27 -0.46
C GLU A 160 11.28 12.99 0.11
N GLY A 161 12.22 13.84 -0.28
CA GLY A 161 13.63 13.68 0.09
C GLY A 161 13.91 13.76 1.60
N CYS A 162 13.04 14.42 2.35
CA CYS A 162 13.15 14.56 3.80
C CYS A 162 12.51 13.40 4.58
N ALA A 163 12.18 12.27 3.94
CA ALA A 163 11.48 11.17 4.57
C ALA A 163 12.26 9.86 4.54
N VAL A 164 12.41 9.22 5.70
CA VAL A 164 12.83 7.83 5.84
C VAL A 164 11.57 6.96 5.86
N ARG A 165 11.45 6.06 4.89
CA ARG A 165 10.31 5.14 4.79
C ARG A 165 10.43 3.99 5.77
N ILE A 166 9.33 3.68 6.47
CA ILE A 166 9.14 2.56 7.39
C ILE A 166 7.92 1.77 6.94
N THR A 167 8.13 0.53 6.44
CA THR A 167 7.05 -0.33 5.90
C THR A 167 7.29 -1.79 6.22
#